data_fd000e1703a4603a18cfe19fcea8c25b
#
_entry.id   fd000e1703a4603a18cfe19fcea8c25b
#
_cell.length_a   1.000
_cell.length_b   1.000
_cell.length_c   1.000
_cell.angle_alpha   90.00
_cell.angle_beta   90.00
_cell.angle_gamma   90.00
#
_symmetry.space_group_name_H-M   'P 1'
#
loop_
_entity.id
_entity.type
_entity.pdbx_description
1 polymer ?
#
loop_
_entity_poly.entity_id
_entity_poly.type
_entity_poly.pdbx_seq_one_letter_code
_entity_poly.pdbx_strand_id
1 'polypeptide(L)'
;MIGRVVLSALLTTSSAAAFAADYSGDSVSGKAIFQHICQNCHSTEIGINKVGPSLWSVVGREPASVPDYTYSEAMKANKSAWTAAALDAYLADPRGDVHGVKMFFKGLPEPKDRVDVIAYLTTLK
;
A
#
# COMPACT_ATOMS: atom_id res chain seq x y z
N MET A 1 51.03 -37.50 25.63
CA MET A 1 50.73 -36.10 25.26
C MET A 1 49.64 -36.13 24.18
N ILE A 2 48.41 -35.86 24.56
CA ILE A 2 47.26 -35.92 23.64
C ILE A 2 46.86 -34.46 23.33
N GLY A 3 47.21 -34.01 22.09
CA GLY A 3 46.87 -32.67 21.62
C GLY A 3 45.37 -32.56 21.29
N ARG A 4 44.67 -31.68 22.00
CA ARG A 4 43.29 -31.31 21.67
C ARG A 4 43.31 -30.32 20.50
N VAL A 5 42.81 -30.74 19.35
CA VAL A 5 42.50 -29.83 18.23
C VAL A 5 41.14 -29.19 18.52
N VAL A 6 41.15 -27.89 18.78
CA VAL A 6 39.89 -27.11 18.90
C VAL A 6 39.51 -26.63 17.51
N LEU A 7 38.47 -27.22 16.96
CA LEU A 7 37.92 -26.82 15.68
C LEU A 7 36.97 -25.63 15.92
N SER A 8 37.43 -24.41 15.64
CA SER A 8 36.58 -23.19 15.69
C SER A 8 35.68 -23.15 14.46
N ALA A 9 34.41 -23.39 14.67
CA ALA A 9 33.40 -23.19 13.64
C ALA A 9 33.09 -21.71 13.50
N LEU A 10 33.47 -21.09 12.39
CA LEU A 10 33.05 -19.73 12.01
C LEU A 10 31.61 -19.79 11.50
N LEU A 11 30.67 -19.31 12.32
CA LEU A 11 29.32 -19.06 11.86
C LEU A 11 29.32 -17.80 11.00
N THR A 12 29.21 -17.94 9.69
CA THR A 12 28.92 -16.82 8.77
C THR A 12 27.44 -16.49 8.83
N THR A 13 27.08 -15.44 9.52
CA THR A 13 25.72 -14.88 9.47
C THR A 13 25.55 -14.17 8.14
N SER A 14 24.84 -14.80 7.20
CA SER A 14 24.37 -14.14 5.98
C SER A 14 23.26 -13.15 6.35
N SER A 15 23.57 -11.87 6.41
CA SER A 15 22.56 -10.81 6.47
C SER A 15 21.90 -10.72 5.11
N ALA A 16 20.69 -11.24 4.98
CA ALA A 16 19.84 -10.96 3.84
C ALA A 16 19.42 -9.48 3.92
N ALA A 17 20.02 -8.63 3.10
CA ALA A 17 19.55 -7.27 2.91
C ALA A 17 18.19 -7.35 2.24
N ALA A 18 17.12 -7.08 2.98
CA ALA A 18 15.80 -6.88 2.42
C ALA A 18 15.84 -5.57 1.61
N PHE A 19 15.81 -5.69 0.29
CA PHE A 19 15.63 -4.53 -0.58
C PHE A 19 14.22 -4.00 -0.35
N ALA A 20 14.09 -2.87 0.36
CA ALA A 20 12.83 -2.13 0.40
C ALA A 20 12.52 -1.65 -1.02
N ALA A 21 11.31 -1.94 -1.52
CA ALA A 21 10.87 -1.42 -2.81
C ALA A 21 10.89 0.11 -2.76
N ASP A 22 11.45 0.73 -3.80
CA ASP A 22 11.50 2.19 -3.91
C ASP A 22 10.16 2.70 -4.44
N TYR A 23 9.43 3.44 -3.59
CA TYR A 23 8.16 4.11 -3.94
C TYR A 23 8.34 5.62 -4.12
N SER A 24 9.54 6.08 -4.45
CA SER A 24 9.82 7.47 -4.78
C SER A 24 9.31 7.82 -6.19
N GLY A 25 7.99 7.96 -6.33
CA GLY A 25 7.34 8.36 -7.57
C GLY A 25 7.21 9.88 -7.70
N ASP A 26 6.70 10.31 -8.85
CA ASP A 26 6.38 11.70 -9.13
C ASP A 26 4.96 12.04 -8.61
N SER A 27 4.88 12.81 -7.53
CA SER A 27 3.59 13.20 -6.93
C SER A 27 2.75 14.12 -7.83
N VAL A 28 3.35 14.85 -8.76
CA VAL A 28 2.63 15.70 -9.73
C VAL A 28 1.92 14.82 -10.76
N SER A 29 2.63 13.85 -11.32
CA SER A 29 2.04 12.83 -12.20
C SER A 29 0.99 12.00 -11.46
N GLY A 30 1.26 11.63 -10.21
CA GLY A 30 0.34 10.89 -9.35
C GLY A 30 -0.95 11.66 -9.07
N LYS A 31 -0.86 12.98 -8.86
CA LYS A 31 -2.02 13.85 -8.73
C LYS A 31 -2.88 13.85 -9.99
N ALA A 32 -2.28 13.91 -11.16
CA ALA A 32 -3.01 13.85 -12.43
C ALA A 32 -3.73 12.51 -12.60
N ILE A 33 -3.09 11.39 -12.26
CA ILE A 33 -3.73 10.06 -12.26
C ILE A 33 -4.90 10.03 -11.29
N PHE A 34 -4.72 10.52 -10.05
CA PHE A 34 -5.78 10.59 -9.05
C PHE A 34 -6.98 11.39 -9.56
N GLN A 35 -6.76 12.56 -10.12
CA GLN A 35 -7.81 13.44 -10.65
C GLN A 35 -8.57 12.79 -11.80
N HIS A 36 -7.88 12.03 -12.63
CA HIS A 36 -8.49 11.38 -13.78
C HIS A 36 -9.27 10.11 -13.41
N ILE A 37 -8.78 9.33 -12.44
CA ILE A 37 -9.29 7.99 -12.15
C ILE A 37 -10.02 7.92 -10.80
N CYS A 38 -9.45 8.49 -9.74
CA CYS A 38 -9.87 8.22 -8.36
C CYS A 38 -10.87 9.25 -7.80
N GLN A 39 -10.74 10.52 -8.18
CA GLN A 39 -11.48 11.62 -7.54
C GLN A 39 -13.00 11.58 -7.77
N ASN A 40 -13.48 10.84 -8.76
CA ASN A 40 -14.92 10.67 -8.96
C ASN A 40 -15.58 9.93 -7.80
N CYS A 41 -14.83 9.06 -7.14
CA CYS A 41 -15.31 8.22 -6.05
C CYS A 41 -14.66 8.52 -4.70
N HIS A 42 -13.51 9.19 -4.67
CA HIS A 42 -12.78 9.49 -3.44
C HIS A 42 -12.49 10.98 -3.29
N SER A 43 -12.59 11.46 -2.06
CA SER A 43 -12.10 12.78 -1.66
C SER A 43 -10.68 12.68 -1.09
N THR A 44 -9.99 13.80 -1.07
CA THR A 44 -8.71 13.99 -0.37
C THR A 44 -8.86 14.80 0.92
N GLU A 45 -10.09 15.06 1.34
CA GLU A 45 -10.38 15.91 2.50
C GLU A 45 -10.78 15.06 3.70
N ILE A 46 -10.34 15.51 4.89
CA ILE A 46 -10.69 14.86 6.16
C ILE A 46 -12.22 14.82 6.32
N GLY A 47 -12.75 13.65 6.66
CA GLY A 47 -14.18 13.47 6.96
C GLY A 47 -15.14 13.58 5.78
N ILE A 48 -14.64 13.80 4.55
CA ILE A 48 -15.48 13.87 3.37
C ILE A 48 -15.43 12.54 2.62
N ASN A 49 -16.47 11.72 2.80
CA ASN A 49 -16.68 10.49 2.05
C ASN A 49 -17.56 10.75 0.82
N LYS A 50 -17.33 9.98 -0.22
CA LYS A 50 -18.12 9.98 -1.47
C LYS A 50 -18.63 8.56 -1.72
N VAL A 51 -18.58 8.07 -2.95
CA VAL A 51 -18.84 6.65 -3.27
C VAL A 51 -17.86 5.75 -2.54
N GLY A 52 -16.60 6.17 -2.46
CA GLY A 52 -15.55 5.58 -1.63
C GLY A 52 -15.24 6.44 -0.41
N PRO A 53 -14.46 5.90 0.54
CA PRO A 53 -14.03 6.65 1.72
C PRO A 53 -13.02 7.74 1.34
N SER A 54 -12.90 8.76 2.19
CA SER A 54 -11.83 9.74 2.09
C SER A 54 -10.46 9.04 2.06
N LEU A 55 -9.58 9.50 1.19
CA LEU A 55 -8.19 9.03 1.12
C LEU A 55 -7.22 9.93 1.89
N TRP A 56 -7.75 10.87 2.69
CA TRP A 56 -6.91 11.65 3.60
C TRP A 56 -6.08 10.73 4.50
N SER A 57 -4.79 10.96 4.53
CA SER A 57 -3.84 10.20 5.34
C SER A 57 -3.88 8.67 5.14
N VAL A 58 -4.22 8.22 3.93
CA VAL A 58 -4.41 6.78 3.63
C VAL A 58 -3.11 5.98 3.75
N VAL A 59 -1.96 6.56 3.39
CA VAL A 59 -0.68 5.87 3.50
C VAL A 59 -0.31 5.66 4.97
N GLY A 60 -0.18 4.40 5.37
CA GLY A 60 0.06 3.99 6.75
C GLY A 60 -1.20 3.81 7.60
N ARG A 61 -2.38 4.10 7.06
CA ARG A 61 -3.67 3.96 7.75
C ARG A 61 -4.12 2.51 7.80
N GLU A 62 -4.84 2.15 8.87
CA GLU A 62 -5.50 0.85 8.98
C GLU A 62 -6.65 0.74 7.97
N PRO A 63 -6.88 -0.45 7.37
CA PRO A 63 -8.03 -0.66 6.51
C PRO A 63 -9.35 -0.48 7.27
N ALA A 64 -10.39 -0.07 6.55
CA ALA A 64 -11.75 0.09 7.09
C ALA A 64 -11.84 1.01 8.32
N SER A 65 -10.97 2.03 8.40
CA SER A 65 -10.84 2.88 9.60
C SER A 65 -11.48 4.27 9.48
N VAL A 66 -11.95 4.67 8.28
CA VAL A 66 -12.61 5.97 8.12
C VAL A 66 -13.99 5.94 8.77
N PRO A 67 -14.30 6.91 9.67
CA PRO A 67 -15.61 7.01 10.28
C PRO A 67 -16.73 7.27 9.25
N ASP A 68 -17.93 6.84 9.58
CA ASP A 68 -19.14 7.12 8.80
C ASP A 68 -19.11 6.63 7.33
N TYR A 69 -18.27 5.63 7.05
CA TYR A 69 -18.25 4.93 5.77
C TYR A 69 -18.58 3.45 5.95
N THR A 70 -19.46 2.93 5.10
CA THR A 70 -19.84 1.51 5.12
C THR A 70 -18.93 0.70 4.23
N TYR A 71 -17.98 0.00 4.83
CA TYR A 71 -17.05 -0.89 4.13
C TYR A 71 -17.67 -2.25 3.81
N SER A 72 -17.12 -2.93 2.79
CA SER A 72 -17.40 -4.36 2.56
C SER A 72 -16.89 -5.21 3.72
N GLU A 73 -17.48 -6.38 3.93
CA GLU A 73 -16.98 -7.34 4.92
C GLU A 73 -15.54 -7.78 4.62
N ALA A 74 -15.19 -7.91 3.33
CA ALA A 74 -13.84 -8.22 2.89
C ALA A 74 -12.83 -7.15 3.34
N MET A 75 -13.18 -5.86 3.19
CA MET A 75 -12.29 -4.77 3.62
C MET A 75 -12.19 -4.70 5.14
N LYS A 76 -13.26 -4.94 5.87
CA LYS A 76 -13.24 -5.01 7.34
C LYS A 76 -12.37 -6.16 7.85
N ALA A 77 -12.31 -7.26 7.11
CA ALA A 77 -11.47 -8.42 7.44
C ALA A 77 -10.00 -8.22 7.09
N ASN A 78 -9.68 -7.27 6.23
CA ASN A 78 -8.29 -6.94 5.88
C ASN A 78 -7.60 -6.27 7.08
N LYS A 79 -6.46 -6.84 7.49
CA LYS A 79 -5.69 -6.36 8.65
C LYS A 79 -4.32 -5.78 8.26
N SER A 80 -4.03 -5.70 6.96
CA SER A 80 -2.78 -5.15 6.48
C SER A 80 -2.89 -3.63 6.33
N ALA A 81 -2.18 -2.88 7.18
CA ALA A 81 -2.11 -1.43 7.06
C ALA A 81 -1.72 -1.00 5.63
N TRP A 82 -2.22 0.13 5.18
CA TRP A 82 -1.97 0.66 3.85
C TRP A 82 -0.56 1.24 3.71
N THR A 83 0.44 0.38 3.87
CA THR A 83 1.82 0.73 3.49
C THR A 83 1.90 0.99 1.98
N ALA A 84 2.97 1.63 1.52
CA ALA A 84 3.19 1.80 0.08
C ALA A 84 3.16 0.46 -0.67
N ALA A 85 3.77 -0.59 -0.10
CA ALA A 85 3.77 -1.93 -0.69
C ALA A 85 2.36 -2.55 -0.73
N ALA A 86 1.57 -2.41 0.34
CA ALA A 86 0.19 -2.90 0.38
C ALA A 86 -0.69 -2.15 -0.63
N LEU A 87 -0.52 -0.84 -0.76
CA LEU A 87 -1.22 -0.04 -1.77
C LEU A 87 -0.82 -0.44 -3.19
N ASP A 88 0.45 -0.72 -3.45
CA ASP A 88 0.92 -1.16 -4.76
C ASP A 88 0.25 -2.48 -5.18
N ALA A 89 0.22 -3.47 -4.29
CA ALA A 89 -0.46 -4.74 -4.54
C ALA A 89 -1.96 -4.55 -4.78
N TYR A 90 -2.62 -3.76 -3.92
CA TYR A 90 -4.04 -3.49 -4.03
C TYR A 90 -4.41 -2.73 -5.31
N LEU A 91 -3.65 -1.70 -5.66
CA LEU A 91 -3.89 -0.90 -6.87
C LEU A 91 -3.58 -1.67 -8.16
N ALA A 92 -2.74 -2.69 -8.12
CA ALA A 92 -2.49 -3.54 -9.28
C ALA A 92 -3.71 -4.40 -9.64
N ASP A 93 -4.38 -4.97 -8.65
CA ASP A 93 -5.55 -5.82 -8.79
C ASP A 93 -6.39 -5.81 -7.50
N PRO A 94 -7.28 -4.82 -7.31
CA PRO A 94 -8.03 -4.68 -6.07
C PRO A 94 -8.86 -5.91 -5.71
N ARG A 95 -9.46 -6.56 -6.69
CA ARG A 95 -10.33 -7.73 -6.47
C ARG A 95 -9.54 -9.01 -6.22
N GLY A 96 -8.35 -9.11 -6.80
CA GLY A 96 -7.43 -10.21 -6.55
C GLY A 96 -6.75 -10.09 -5.19
N ASP A 97 -6.42 -8.88 -4.76
CA ASP A 97 -5.75 -8.62 -3.48
C ASP A 97 -6.72 -8.72 -2.30
N VAL A 98 -7.92 -8.13 -2.41
CA VAL A 98 -8.97 -8.21 -1.39
C VAL A 98 -10.25 -8.79 -2.01
N HIS A 99 -10.43 -10.10 -1.92
CA HIS A 99 -11.59 -10.79 -2.46
C HIS A 99 -12.89 -10.32 -1.80
N GLY A 100 -13.83 -9.84 -2.61
CA GLY A 100 -15.11 -9.33 -2.12
C GLY A 100 -15.13 -7.82 -1.86
N VAL A 101 -14.10 -7.09 -2.27
CA VAL A 101 -14.11 -5.63 -2.24
C VAL A 101 -15.21 -5.08 -3.15
N LYS A 102 -15.88 -4.01 -2.71
CA LYS A 102 -16.99 -3.41 -3.47
C LYS A 102 -16.57 -2.29 -4.42
N MET A 103 -15.31 -1.86 -4.39
CA MET A 103 -14.78 -0.84 -5.28
C MET A 103 -14.82 -1.31 -6.74
N PHE A 104 -15.47 -0.55 -7.60
CA PHE A 104 -15.58 -0.86 -9.02
C PHE A 104 -14.40 -0.27 -9.80
N PHE A 105 -13.26 -0.95 -9.70
CA PHE A 105 -12.01 -0.52 -10.31
C PHE A 105 -11.16 -1.74 -10.67
N LYS A 106 -10.65 -1.78 -11.91
CA LYS A 106 -9.86 -2.93 -12.39
C LYS A 106 -8.42 -2.95 -11.89
N GLY A 107 -7.90 -1.81 -11.49
CA GLY A 107 -6.51 -1.63 -11.12
C GLY A 107 -5.71 -0.80 -12.11
N LEU A 108 -4.50 -0.46 -11.71
CA LEU A 108 -3.49 0.22 -12.52
C LEU A 108 -2.43 -0.80 -12.94
N PRO A 109 -2.41 -1.24 -14.23
CA PRO A 109 -1.46 -2.27 -14.66
C PRO A 109 -0.01 -1.78 -14.67
N GLU A 110 0.20 -0.49 -14.98
CA GLU A 110 1.54 0.07 -15.11
C GLU A 110 2.16 0.34 -13.72
N PRO A 111 3.32 -0.28 -13.40
CA PRO A 111 4.00 -0.07 -12.13
C PRO A 111 4.33 1.40 -11.86
N LYS A 112 4.74 2.14 -12.90
CA LYS A 112 5.06 3.57 -12.76
C LYS A 112 3.85 4.39 -12.30
N ASP A 113 2.68 4.13 -12.85
CA ASP A 113 1.46 4.85 -12.47
C ASP A 113 1.10 4.59 -11.00
N ARG A 114 1.29 3.35 -10.53
CA ARG A 114 1.07 3.02 -9.12
C ARG A 114 2.04 3.73 -8.20
N VAL A 115 3.33 3.74 -8.53
CA VAL A 115 4.35 4.44 -7.75
C VAL A 115 4.07 5.94 -7.70
N ASP A 116 3.69 6.55 -8.81
CA ASP A 116 3.38 7.98 -8.89
C ASP A 116 2.13 8.34 -8.05
N VAL A 117 1.05 7.56 -8.17
CA VAL A 117 -0.17 7.83 -7.38
C VAL A 117 0.07 7.59 -5.89
N ILE A 118 0.86 6.60 -5.49
CA ILE A 118 1.25 6.38 -4.10
C ILE A 118 2.07 7.57 -3.58
N ALA A 119 2.99 8.11 -4.38
CA ALA A 119 3.73 9.32 -4.04
C ALA A 119 2.79 10.50 -3.76
N TYR A 120 1.78 10.70 -4.60
CA TYR A 120 0.76 11.72 -4.37
C TYR A 120 -0.04 11.45 -3.08
N LEU A 121 -0.54 10.23 -2.89
CA LEU A 121 -1.28 9.87 -1.68
C LEU A 121 -0.46 10.08 -0.40
N THR A 122 0.85 9.92 -0.47
CA THR A 122 1.76 10.17 0.66
C THR A 122 1.78 11.65 1.07
N THR A 123 1.42 12.57 0.18
CA THR A 123 1.33 14.01 0.49
C THR A 123 0.06 14.39 1.25
N LEU A 124 -0.92 13.51 1.32
CA LEU A 124 -2.23 13.76 1.96
C LEU A 124 -2.14 13.51 3.48
N LYS A 125 -1.72 14.54 4.22
CA LYS A 125 -1.54 14.49 5.70
C LYS A 125 -2.02 15.78 6.33
#